data_9d5e843a474a2ab14c13c6631343dca5
#
_entry.id   9d5e843a474a2ab14c13c6631343dca5
#
_cell.length_a   1.000
_cell.length_b   1.000
_cell.length_c   1.000
_cell.angle_alpha   90.00
_cell.angle_beta   90.00
_cell.angle_gamma   90.00
#
_symmetry.space_group_name_H-M   'P 1'
#
loop_
_entity.id
_entity.type
_entity.pdbx_description
1 polymer ?
#
loop_
_entity_poly.entity_id
_entity_poly.type
_entity_poly.pdbx_seq_one_letter_code
_entity_poly.pdbx_strand_id
1 'polypeptide(L)'
;CALPILYPGEAGIDIYNLTKYTRSNQNTCINQMPCVNLGEPIERGDVLADGPSTDLGELALGQNMRVAFMPWNGYNFEDSILVSERVVQEDRFTTIHIQELACVSRDTKLGPEEITADIPNVGEAALSKLDESGIVYIGAEVTGGDILVGKVTPKGETQLTPEEKLLRAIFGEKASDVKDSSLRVPNGVSGTVIDVQVFTRDGVEKDKRALEIEEMQLKQAKKDLTEELQILEAGLFARIHAVLVAGGIEADKLSKLPRDR
;
A
#
# COMPACT_ATOMS: atom_id res chain seq x y z
N CYS A 1 -11.06 -1.87 -6.05
CA CYS A 1 -11.73 -1.88 -7.38
C CYS A 1 -12.05 -3.31 -7.78
N ALA A 2 -13.28 -3.56 -8.21
CA ALA A 2 -13.71 -4.85 -8.70
C ALA A 2 -14.51 -4.67 -10.01
N LEU A 3 -14.43 -5.66 -10.89
CA LEU A 3 -15.17 -5.71 -12.13
C LEU A 3 -16.20 -6.86 -12.02
N PRO A 4 -17.49 -6.57 -11.77
CA PRO A 4 -18.54 -7.56 -11.79
C PRO A 4 -18.98 -7.83 -13.23
N ILE A 5 -18.99 -9.10 -13.62
CA ILE A 5 -19.43 -9.56 -14.94
C ILE A 5 -20.70 -10.38 -14.78
N LEU A 6 -21.78 -9.93 -15.44
CA LEU A 6 -23.06 -10.64 -15.45
C LEU A 6 -23.17 -11.49 -16.70
N TYR A 7 -23.55 -12.76 -16.53
CA TYR A 7 -23.82 -13.66 -17.65
C TYR A 7 -25.26 -13.52 -18.14
N PRO A 8 -25.49 -13.27 -19.43
CA PRO A 8 -26.82 -13.27 -19.97
C PRO A 8 -27.43 -14.67 -19.93
N GLY A 9 -28.53 -14.86 -19.20
CA GLY A 9 -29.26 -16.13 -19.13
C GLY A 9 -28.87 -17.06 -18.00
N GLU A 10 -27.77 -16.88 -17.32
CA GLU A 10 -27.35 -17.74 -16.21
C GLU A 10 -27.42 -17.02 -14.85
N ALA A 11 -27.57 -17.77 -13.76
CA ALA A 11 -27.58 -17.22 -12.42
C ALA A 11 -26.14 -17.18 -11.89
N GLY A 12 -25.38 -16.17 -12.31
CA GLY A 12 -23.99 -16.02 -11.84
C GLY A 12 -23.44 -14.65 -12.16
N ILE A 13 -22.57 -14.20 -11.28
CA ILE A 13 -21.76 -13.00 -11.46
C ILE A 13 -20.33 -13.39 -11.12
N ASP A 14 -19.41 -13.16 -12.04
CA ASP A 14 -17.98 -13.24 -11.75
C ASP A 14 -17.47 -11.89 -11.31
N ILE A 15 -16.76 -11.86 -10.19
CA ILE A 15 -16.18 -10.64 -9.64
C ILE A 15 -14.65 -10.75 -9.74
N TYR A 16 -14.05 -9.89 -10.55
CA TYR A 16 -12.59 -9.77 -10.71
C TYR A 16 -12.07 -8.60 -9.90
N ASN A 17 -11.35 -8.89 -8.84
CA ASN A 17 -10.71 -7.85 -8.01
C ASN A 17 -9.43 -7.35 -8.66
N LEU A 18 -9.34 -6.04 -8.87
CA LEU A 18 -8.16 -5.41 -9.44
C LEU A 18 -7.16 -5.05 -8.34
N THR A 19 -5.91 -5.43 -8.56
CA THR A 19 -4.79 -5.10 -7.69
C THR A 19 -4.42 -3.64 -7.86
N LYS A 20 -4.33 -2.89 -6.75
CA LYS A 20 -4.03 -1.47 -6.75
C LYS A 20 -2.80 -1.20 -5.89
N TYR A 21 -1.80 -0.51 -6.46
CA TYR A 21 -0.62 0.00 -5.78
C TYR A 21 0.08 -1.02 -4.86
N THR A 22 0.34 -2.20 -5.39
CA THR A 22 1.10 -3.23 -4.68
C THR A 22 2.53 -3.31 -5.19
N ARG A 23 3.42 -3.81 -4.34
CA ARG A 23 4.82 -4.00 -4.66
C ARG A 23 5.02 -5.26 -5.50
N SER A 24 5.76 -5.16 -6.60
CA SER A 24 6.28 -6.31 -7.34
C SER A 24 7.61 -6.80 -6.73
N ASN A 25 8.09 -7.97 -7.17
CA ASN A 25 9.39 -8.50 -6.74
C ASN A 25 10.57 -7.58 -7.08
N GLN A 26 10.44 -6.73 -8.08
CA GLN A 26 11.45 -5.74 -8.50
C GLN A 26 11.20 -4.35 -7.92
N ASN A 27 10.38 -4.22 -6.90
CA ASN A 27 9.98 -2.95 -6.28
C ASN A 27 9.22 -2.00 -7.24
N THR A 28 8.72 -2.48 -8.34
CA THR A 28 7.86 -1.70 -9.24
C THR A 28 6.42 -1.69 -8.74
N CYS A 29 5.67 -0.67 -9.11
CA CYS A 29 4.27 -0.53 -8.74
C CYS A 29 3.39 -1.40 -9.63
N ILE A 30 2.59 -2.29 -9.03
CA ILE A 30 1.52 -3.02 -9.70
C ILE A 30 0.23 -2.24 -9.46
N ASN A 31 -0.35 -1.71 -10.52
CA ASN A 31 -1.61 -0.98 -10.49
C ASN A 31 -2.44 -1.35 -11.71
N GLN A 32 -3.45 -2.20 -11.51
CA GLN A 32 -4.32 -2.63 -12.59
C GLN A 32 -5.39 -1.59 -12.89
N MET A 33 -5.58 -1.29 -14.18
CA MET A 33 -6.57 -0.34 -14.65
C MET A 33 -7.59 -1.05 -15.56
N PRO A 34 -8.92 -0.84 -15.37
CA PRO A 34 -9.91 -1.45 -16.25
C PRO A 34 -9.84 -0.87 -17.66
N CYS A 35 -9.93 -1.74 -18.66
CA CYS A 35 -10.01 -1.37 -20.09
C CYS A 35 -11.44 -1.36 -20.61
N VAL A 36 -12.40 -1.88 -19.83
CA VAL A 36 -13.81 -2.02 -20.21
C VAL A 36 -14.69 -0.97 -19.54
N ASN A 37 -15.78 -0.61 -20.20
CA ASN A 37 -16.77 0.35 -19.72
C ASN A 37 -17.99 -0.35 -19.12
N LEU A 38 -18.73 0.35 -18.28
CA LEU A 38 -19.98 -0.14 -17.71
C LEU A 38 -21.03 -0.37 -18.81
N GLY A 39 -21.62 -1.59 -18.81
CA GLY A 39 -22.64 -1.97 -19.77
C GLY A 39 -22.11 -2.46 -21.10
N GLU A 40 -20.83 -2.53 -21.30
CA GLU A 40 -20.19 -3.09 -22.49
C GLU A 40 -20.33 -4.63 -22.51
N PRO A 41 -20.80 -5.22 -23.63
CA PRO A 41 -20.79 -6.66 -23.78
C PRO A 41 -19.35 -7.16 -23.96
N ILE A 42 -18.98 -8.18 -23.23
CA ILE A 42 -17.66 -8.80 -23.29
C ILE A 42 -17.76 -10.26 -23.67
N GLU A 43 -16.77 -10.76 -24.37
CA GLU A 43 -16.65 -12.15 -24.78
C GLU A 43 -15.42 -12.81 -24.14
N ARG A 44 -15.38 -14.14 -24.23
CA ARG A 44 -14.23 -14.89 -23.73
C ARG A 44 -12.99 -14.59 -24.56
N GLY A 45 -11.98 -14.04 -23.92
CA GLY A 45 -10.71 -13.64 -24.54
C GLY A 45 -10.50 -12.12 -24.57
N ASP A 46 -11.52 -11.34 -24.26
CA ASP A 46 -11.39 -9.88 -24.16
C ASP A 46 -10.54 -9.48 -22.97
N VAL A 47 -9.77 -8.40 -23.14
CA VAL A 47 -8.92 -7.83 -22.09
C VAL A 47 -9.79 -6.98 -21.17
N LEU A 48 -9.88 -7.38 -19.91
CA LEU A 48 -10.68 -6.69 -18.89
C LEU A 48 -9.94 -5.54 -18.23
N ALA A 49 -8.65 -5.73 -17.98
CA ALA A 49 -7.82 -4.75 -17.29
C ALA A 49 -6.36 -4.84 -17.74
N ASP A 50 -5.68 -3.70 -17.75
CA ASP A 50 -4.24 -3.63 -17.97
C ASP A 50 -3.50 -3.94 -16.67
N GLY A 51 -2.40 -4.69 -16.80
CA GLY A 51 -1.45 -4.98 -15.74
C GLY A 51 -0.22 -4.08 -15.77
N PRO A 52 0.85 -4.48 -15.10
CA PRO A 52 2.11 -3.76 -15.16
C PRO A 52 2.68 -3.78 -16.59
N SER A 53 3.20 -2.63 -17.03
CA SER A 53 3.79 -2.43 -18.38
C SER A 53 2.88 -2.84 -19.54
N THR A 54 1.57 -2.66 -19.39
CA THR A 54 0.59 -2.87 -20.45
C THR A 54 -0.24 -1.61 -20.70
N ASP A 55 -0.68 -1.42 -21.93
CA ASP A 55 -1.56 -0.33 -22.34
C ASP A 55 -2.54 -0.84 -23.39
N LEU A 56 -3.83 -0.74 -23.10
CA LEU A 56 -4.92 -1.27 -23.93
C LEU A 56 -4.74 -2.75 -24.34
N GLY A 57 -4.28 -3.57 -23.42
CA GLY A 57 -4.03 -4.99 -23.63
C GLY A 57 -2.72 -5.34 -24.34
N GLU A 58 -1.94 -4.37 -24.75
CA GLU A 58 -0.65 -4.57 -25.42
C GLU A 58 0.53 -4.26 -24.49
N LEU A 59 1.65 -4.94 -24.73
CA LEU A 59 2.88 -4.74 -23.95
C LEU A 59 3.48 -3.36 -24.25
N ALA A 60 3.63 -2.53 -23.20
CA ALA A 60 4.17 -1.18 -23.25
C ALA A 60 5.31 -1.03 -22.24
N LEU A 61 6.52 -1.48 -22.59
CA LEU A 61 7.70 -1.47 -21.71
C LEU A 61 8.37 -0.10 -21.61
N GLY A 62 7.94 0.87 -22.37
CA GLY A 62 8.48 2.22 -22.43
C GLY A 62 7.66 3.10 -23.33
N GLN A 63 8.27 4.18 -23.79
CA GLN A 63 7.61 5.14 -24.68
C GLN A 63 8.48 5.42 -25.90
N ASN A 64 7.83 5.62 -27.03
CA ASN A 64 8.50 6.01 -28.26
C ASN A 64 8.98 7.46 -28.18
N MET A 65 10.25 7.68 -28.54
CA MET A 65 10.86 9.01 -28.53
C MET A 65 11.43 9.33 -29.88
N ARG A 66 11.38 10.60 -30.27
CA ARG A 66 12.11 11.08 -31.45
C ARG A 66 13.56 11.30 -31.07
N VAL A 67 14.48 10.64 -31.77
CA VAL A 67 15.91 10.66 -31.49
C VAL A 67 16.67 11.25 -32.69
N ALA A 68 17.67 12.09 -32.43
CA ALA A 68 18.62 12.56 -33.39
C ALA A 68 20.02 12.01 -33.08
N PHE A 69 20.66 11.37 -34.05
CA PHE A 69 22.04 10.87 -33.95
C PHE A 69 22.98 11.92 -34.50
N MET A 70 23.50 12.77 -33.63
CA MET A 70 24.42 13.84 -34.03
C MET A 70 25.29 14.27 -32.85
N PRO A 71 26.53 14.73 -33.04
CA PRO A 71 27.30 15.38 -32.00
C PRO A 71 26.67 16.74 -31.65
N TRP A 72 26.62 17.07 -30.37
CA TRP A 72 26.04 18.33 -29.92
C TRP A 72 26.92 18.98 -28.85
N ASN A 73 27.76 19.89 -29.27
CA ASN A 73 28.66 20.70 -28.43
C ASN A 73 29.47 19.89 -27.38
N GLY A 74 29.76 18.63 -27.64
CA GLY A 74 30.46 17.75 -26.71
C GLY A 74 29.65 17.23 -25.53
N TYR A 75 28.39 17.66 -25.35
CA TYR A 75 27.56 17.22 -24.22
C TYR A 75 27.02 15.78 -24.34
N ASN A 76 27.14 15.19 -25.50
CA ASN A 76 26.80 13.78 -25.75
C ASN A 76 28.04 12.92 -26.06
N PHE A 77 29.17 13.27 -25.41
CA PHE A 77 30.43 12.52 -25.57
C PHE A 77 30.31 11.13 -24.90
N GLU A 78 30.84 10.13 -25.57
CA GLU A 78 30.75 8.70 -25.19
C GLU A 78 29.31 8.23 -25.03
N ASP A 79 28.94 7.73 -23.84
CA ASP A 79 27.61 7.19 -23.51
C ASP A 79 26.64 8.25 -22.99
N SER A 80 27.03 9.53 -23.01
CA SER A 80 26.18 10.63 -22.55
C SER A 80 25.04 10.89 -23.52
N ILE A 81 23.85 11.09 -23.00
CA ILE A 81 22.63 11.36 -23.76
C ILE A 81 22.04 12.70 -23.29
N LEU A 82 21.70 13.55 -24.26
CA LEU A 82 20.93 14.77 -24.00
C LEU A 82 19.45 14.46 -24.08
N VAL A 83 18.71 14.92 -23.12
CA VAL A 83 17.25 14.74 -23.03
C VAL A 83 16.59 16.10 -23.08
N SER A 84 15.51 16.22 -23.84
CA SER A 84 14.69 17.44 -23.88
C SER A 84 13.99 17.65 -22.55
N GLU A 85 13.87 18.88 -22.10
CA GLU A 85 13.08 19.26 -20.91
C GLU A 85 11.60 18.82 -21.02
N ARG A 86 11.09 18.74 -22.24
CA ARG A 86 9.73 18.23 -22.51
C ARG A 86 9.50 16.81 -21.99
N VAL A 87 10.52 15.95 -21.96
CA VAL A 87 10.45 14.60 -21.41
C VAL A 87 10.07 14.64 -19.93
N VAL A 88 10.63 15.59 -19.18
CA VAL A 88 10.34 15.80 -17.76
C VAL A 88 8.95 16.43 -17.60
N GLN A 89 8.62 17.43 -18.39
CA GLN A 89 7.32 18.12 -18.32
C GLN A 89 6.13 17.21 -18.65
N GLU A 90 6.32 16.23 -19.53
CA GLU A 90 5.29 15.28 -19.95
C GLU A 90 5.33 13.97 -19.14
N ASP A 91 6.16 13.88 -18.09
CA ASP A 91 6.33 12.66 -17.25
C ASP A 91 6.58 11.36 -18.06
N ARG A 92 7.32 11.46 -19.16
CA ARG A 92 7.45 10.36 -20.13
C ARG A 92 8.09 9.09 -19.56
N PHE A 93 9.08 9.23 -18.70
CA PHE A 93 9.80 8.11 -18.07
C PHE A 93 9.70 8.10 -16.55
N THR A 94 8.64 8.70 -16.03
CA THR A 94 8.38 8.71 -14.59
C THR A 94 7.90 7.34 -14.14
N THR A 95 8.52 6.80 -13.11
CA THR A 95 8.20 5.49 -12.54
C THR A 95 7.89 5.61 -11.05
N ILE A 96 7.04 4.72 -10.56
CA ILE A 96 6.73 4.59 -9.14
C ILE A 96 7.39 3.32 -8.63
N HIS A 97 8.18 3.44 -7.58
CA HIS A 97 8.80 2.32 -6.89
C HIS A 97 8.21 2.18 -5.48
N ILE A 98 7.89 0.95 -5.09
CA ILE A 98 7.39 0.63 -3.76
C ILE A 98 8.46 -0.22 -3.07
N GLN A 99 9.01 0.30 -1.98
CA GLN A 99 9.99 -0.40 -1.15
C GLN A 99 9.33 -0.88 0.15
N GLU A 100 9.63 -2.10 0.53
CA GLU A 100 9.22 -2.68 1.79
C GLU A 100 10.43 -2.71 2.75
N LEU A 101 10.25 -2.12 3.92
CA LEU A 101 11.23 -2.10 4.98
C LEU A 101 10.65 -2.84 6.19
N ALA A 102 11.31 -3.90 6.64
CA ALA A 102 10.85 -4.73 7.73
C ALA A 102 11.69 -4.53 8.99
N CYS A 103 11.04 -4.46 10.13
CA CYS A 103 11.65 -4.44 11.44
C CYS A 103 11.14 -5.62 12.27
N VAL A 104 12.05 -6.32 12.94
CA VAL A 104 11.69 -7.45 13.79
C VAL A 104 12.19 -7.16 15.20
N SER A 105 11.29 -7.25 16.18
CA SER A 105 11.63 -7.26 17.59
C SER A 105 11.96 -8.69 18.03
N ARG A 106 13.08 -8.88 18.68
CA ARG A 106 13.60 -10.19 19.10
C ARG A 106 13.86 -10.23 20.60
N ASP A 107 13.74 -11.41 21.19
CA ASP A 107 14.20 -11.63 22.54
C ASP A 107 15.72 -11.70 22.56
N THR A 108 16.35 -10.86 23.37
CA THR A 108 17.81 -10.89 23.60
C THR A 108 18.11 -11.44 24.98
N LYS A 109 19.38 -11.84 25.21
CA LYS A 109 19.82 -12.32 26.53
C LYS A 109 19.68 -11.30 27.66
N LEU A 110 19.56 -10.02 27.33
CA LEU A 110 19.45 -8.89 28.26
C LEU A 110 18.00 -8.44 28.46
N GLY A 111 17.06 -8.98 27.70
CA GLY A 111 15.66 -8.64 27.69
C GLY A 111 15.10 -8.58 26.27
N PRO A 112 13.77 -8.50 26.11
CA PRO A 112 13.15 -8.33 24.81
C PRO A 112 13.48 -6.95 24.23
N GLU A 113 13.59 -6.87 22.90
CA GLU A 113 13.55 -5.60 22.20
C GLU A 113 12.12 -5.07 22.22
N GLU A 114 11.94 -3.78 22.34
CA GLU A 114 10.62 -3.15 22.35
C GLU A 114 10.46 -2.18 21.20
N ILE A 115 9.26 -2.17 20.62
CA ILE A 115 8.85 -1.16 19.63
C ILE A 115 8.11 -0.07 20.40
N THR A 116 8.66 1.15 20.39
CA THR A 116 8.15 2.28 21.18
C THR A 116 8.51 3.61 20.52
N ALA A 117 7.72 4.64 20.81
CA ALA A 117 8.01 6.02 20.46
C ALA A 117 9.03 6.66 21.42
N ASP A 118 9.24 6.08 22.61
CA ASP A 118 10.19 6.58 23.62
C ASP A 118 11.61 6.11 23.28
N ILE A 119 12.28 6.88 22.40
CA ILE A 119 13.62 6.57 21.91
C ILE A 119 14.59 7.55 22.56
N PRO A 120 15.65 7.09 23.22
CA PRO A 120 16.64 7.95 23.85
C PRO A 120 17.42 8.78 22.83
N ASN A 121 17.71 10.03 23.18
CA ASN A 121 18.54 10.97 22.39
C ASN A 121 17.97 11.34 21.01
N VAL A 122 16.66 11.25 20.84
CA VAL A 122 15.95 11.65 19.61
C VAL A 122 15.06 12.88 19.93
N GLY A 123 15.14 13.90 19.09
CA GLY A 123 14.33 15.10 19.25
C GLY A 123 12.86 14.89 18.90
N GLU A 124 11.96 15.64 19.52
CA GLU A 124 10.50 15.56 19.30
C GLU A 124 10.10 15.73 17.82
N ALA A 125 10.83 16.54 17.07
CA ALA A 125 10.57 16.74 15.64
C ALA A 125 10.74 15.44 14.81
N ALA A 126 11.69 14.57 15.19
CA ALA A 126 11.90 13.28 14.53
C ALA A 126 10.86 12.24 14.94
N LEU A 127 10.24 12.41 16.11
CA LEU A 127 9.19 11.53 16.63
C LEU A 127 7.79 11.94 16.17
N SER A 128 7.61 13.14 15.63
CA SER A 128 6.30 13.69 15.26
C SER A 128 5.56 12.89 14.19
N LYS A 129 6.27 12.05 13.43
CA LYS A 129 5.72 11.18 12.38
C LYS A 129 5.34 9.78 12.91
N LEU A 130 5.63 9.50 14.17
CA LEU A 130 5.32 8.23 14.83
C LEU A 130 4.03 8.33 15.63
N ASP A 131 3.31 7.22 15.71
CA ASP A 131 2.17 7.05 16.60
C ASP A 131 2.62 6.69 18.03
N GLU A 132 1.66 6.49 18.94
CA GLU A 132 1.93 6.08 20.33
C GLU A 132 2.65 4.74 20.44
N SER A 133 2.49 3.86 19.46
CA SER A 133 3.16 2.55 19.37
C SER A 133 4.58 2.64 18.79
N GLY A 134 5.04 3.82 18.40
CA GLY A 134 6.36 4.01 17.80
C GLY A 134 6.45 3.65 16.31
N ILE A 135 5.32 3.59 15.61
CA ILE A 135 5.24 3.23 14.19
C ILE A 135 4.77 4.45 13.40
N VAL A 136 5.39 4.67 12.22
CA VAL A 136 5.02 5.77 11.34
C VAL A 136 3.56 5.64 10.87
N TYR A 137 2.84 6.75 10.77
CA TYR A 137 1.47 6.75 10.27
C TYR A 137 1.41 6.66 8.74
N ILE A 138 0.35 6.07 8.22
CA ILE A 138 0.08 5.97 6.78
C ILE A 138 -0.17 7.37 6.23
N GLY A 139 0.43 7.71 5.08
CA GLY A 139 0.38 9.03 4.46
C GLY A 139 1.51 9.97 4.90
N ALA A 140 2.39 9.57 5.82
CA ALA A 140 3.53 10.37 6.22
C ALA A 140 4.53 10.52 5.07
N GLU A 141 4.97 11.73 4.83
CA GLU A 141 6.11 11.99 3.94
C GLU A 141 7.40 11.79 4.72
N VAL A 142 8.25 10.90 4.22
CA VAL A 142 9.51 10.52 4.85
C VAL A 142 10.70 10.81 3.96
N THR A 143 11.81 11.18 4.60
CA THR A 143 13.09 11.46 3.94
C THR A 143 14.20 10.61 4.54
N GLY A 144 15.35 10.54 3.86
CA GLY A 144 16.49 9.76 4.35
C GLY A 144 16.88 10.12 5.78
N GLY A 145 16.95 9.11 6.63
CA GLY A 145 17.27 9.26 8.06
C GLY A 145 16.07 9.37 9.00
N ASP A 146 14.85 9.62 8.49
CA ASP A 146 13.62 9.60 9.30
C ASP A 146 13.36 8.23 9.90
N ILE A 147 12.78 8.19 11.09
CA ILE A 147 12.44 6.97 11.79
C ILE A 147 11.10 6.44 11.25
N LEU A 148 11.09 5.18 10.83
CA LEU A 148 9.88 4.47 10.42
C LEU A 148 9.27 3.64 11.54
N VAL A 149 10.15 2.96 12.31
CA VAL A 149 9.75 2.16 13.47
C VAL A 149 10.75 2.44 14.57
N GLY A 150 10.27 2.97 15.69
CA GLY A 150 11.05 3.17 16.88
C GLY A 150 11.28 1.83 17.57
N LYS A 151 12.55 1.43 17.70
CA LYS A 151 12.94 0.20 18.40
C LYS A 151 14.07 0.47 19.34
N VAL A 152 13.95 -0.05 20.55
CA VAL A 152 15.00 0.01 21.56
C VAL A 152 15.45 -1.39 21.96
N THR A 153 16.75 -1.52 22.16
CA THR A 153 17.39 -2.78 22.58
C THR A 153 18.00 -2.58 23.95
N PRO A 154 17.76 -3.48 24.94
CA PRO A 154 18.38 -3.38 26.24
C PRO A 154 19.93 -3.44 26.16
N LYS A 155 20.61 -2.55 26.88
CA LYS A 155 22.08 -2.51 27.00
C LYS A 155 22.54 -3.33 28.20
N GLY A 156 23.61 -4.12 28.03
CA GLY A 156 24.31 -4.72 29.16
C GLY A 156 25.25 -3.70 29.83
N GLU A 157 25.53 -3.91 31.11
CA GLU A 157 26.43 -3.02 31.91
C GLU A 157 27.85 -2.88 31.31
N THR A 158 28.30 -3.83 30.54
CA THR A 158 29.61 -3.81 29.85
C THR A 158 29.62 -2.91 28.61
N GLN A 159 28.47 -2.50 28.10
CA GLN A 159 28.37 -1.68 26.90
C GLN A 159 28.16 -0.19 27.19
N LEU A 160 28.11 0.19 28.47
CA LEU A 160 28.00 1.59 28.87
C LEU A 160 29.35 2.29 28.66
N THR A 161 29.32 3.45 28.02
CA THR A 161 30.50 4.31 27.90
C THR A 161 30.91 4.81 29.29
N PRO A 162 32.19 5.20 29.50
CA PRO A 162 32.62 5.77 30.78
C PRO A 162 31.79 6.98 31.22
N GLU A 163 31.33 7.78 30.28
CA GLU A 163 30.48 8.96 30.48
C GLU A 163 29.07 8.56 30.94
N GLU A 164 28.47 7.55 30.32
CA GLU A 164 27.17 7.01 30.73
C GLU A 164 27.23 6.38 32.13
N LYS A 165 28.34 5.68 32.47
CA LYS A 165 28.57 5.15 33.83
C LYS A 165 28.67 6.26 34.86
N LEU A 166 29.32 7.36 34.52
CA LEU A 166 29.43 8.54 35.40
C LEU A 166 28.09 9.22 35.58
N LEU A 167 27.33 9.41 34.51
CA LEU A 167 25.97 9.99 34.55
C LEU A 167 25.02 9.12 35.39
N ARG A 168 25.10 7.79 35.27
CA ARG A 168 24.34 6.85 36.09
C ARG A 168 24.70 6.94 37.58
N ALA A 169 25.97 7.13 37.89
CA ALA A 169 26.44 7.31 39.27
C ALA A 169 25.98 8.64 39.88
N ILE A 170 25.85 9.72 39.09
CA ILE A 170 25.48 11.05 39.55
C ILE A 170 23.95 11.24 39.59
N PHE A 171 23.22 10.79 38.57
CA PHE A 171 21.79 11.04 38.38
C PHE A 171 20.88 9.83 38.65
N GLY A 172 21.45 8.71 39.11
CA GLY A 172 20.70 7.47 39.34
C GLY A 172 20.26 6.78 38.04
N GLU A 173 19.23 5.93 38.11
CA GLU A 173 18.77 5.06 37.01
C GLU A 173 18.22 5.78 35.76
N LYS A 174 18.31 7.10 35.66
CA LYS A 174 17.84 7.88 34.50
C LYS A 174 18.74 7.89 33.25
N ALA A 175 19.94 7.26 33.31
CA ALA A 175 20.69 7.01 32.08
C ALA A 175 20.03 5.83 31.37
N SER A 176 19.58 6.02 30.14
CA SER A 176 18.81 5.04 29.37
C SER A 176 19.57 3.69 29.29
N ASP A 177 18.99 2.64 29.92
CA ASP A 177 19.50 1.28 29.86
C ASP A 177 19.26 0.64 28.47
N VAL A 178 18.83 1.41 27.48
CA VAL A 178 18.46 0.97 26.15
C VAL A 178 19.26 1.69 25.08
N LYS A 179 19.50 1.00 23.98
CA LYS A 179 20.13 1.53 22.76
C LYS A 179 19.09 1.71 21.67
N ASP A 180 19.15 2.84 20.98
CA ASP A 180 18.36 3.04 19.74
C ASP A 180 18.77 2.03 18.66
N SER A 181 17.87 1.21 18.24
CA SER A 181 17.97 0.27 17.12
C SER A 181 16.81 0.43 16.13
N SER A 182 16.27 1.64 16.07
CA SER A 182 15.13 1.99 15.22
C SER A 182 15.39 1.76 13.74
N LEU A 183 14.35 1.38 13.02
CA LEU A 183 14.38 1.31 11.57
C LEU A 183 14.25 2.71 10.98
N ARG A 184 15.22 3.09 10.18
CA ARG A 184 15.26 4.40 9.52
C ARG A 184 15.20 4.26 8.01
N VAL A 185 14.70 5.32 7.36
CA VAL A 185 14.73 5.44 5.90
C VAL A 185 16.18 5.47 5.41
N PRO A 186 16.55 4.66 4.42
CA PRO A 186 17.88 4.71 3.81
C PRO A 186 18.21 6.09 3.24
N ASN A 187 19.50 6.45 3.27
CA ASN A 187 19.95 7.72 2.72
C ASN A 187 19.65 7.82 1.22
N GLY A 188 19.17 8.98 0.79
CA GLY A 188 18.83 9.23 -0.63
C GLY A 188 17.45 8.72 -1.06
N VAL A 189 16.69 8.10 -0.15
CA VAL A 189 15.31 7.69 -0.38
C VAL A 189 14.38 8.73 0.23
N SER A 190 13.36 9.12 -0.51
CA SER A 190 12.25 9.94 -0.01
C SER A 190 10.95 9.43 -0.62
N GLY A 191 9.87 9.53 0.11
CA GLY A 191 8.58 9.03 -0.37
C GLY A 191 7.47 9.18 0.66
N THR A 192 6.32 8.61 0.34
CA THR A 192 5.14 8.59 1.21
C THR A 192 4.87 7.16 1.67
N VAL A 193 4.56 6.99 2.95
CA VAL A 193 4.18 5.70 3.51
C VAL A 193 2.77 5.34 3.02
N ILE A 194 2.64 4.25 2.27
CA ILE A 194 1.35 3.82 1.69
C ILE A 194 0.67 2.74 2.51
N ASP A 195 1.43 1.90 3.20
CA ASP A 195 0.90 0.80 4.01
C ASP A 195 1.80 0.49 5.21
N VAL A 196 1.20 0.00 6.28
CA VAL A 196 1.88 -0.47 7.49
C VAL A 196 1.21 -1.75 7.95
N GLN A 197 1.99 -2.81 8.11
CA GLN A 197 1.50 -4.09 8.61
C GLN A 197 2.23 -4.46 9.90
N VAL A 198 1.47 -4.88 10.90
CA VAL A 198 2.00 -5.31 12.20
C VAL A 198 1.63 -6.76 12.42
N PHE A 199 2.63 -7.59 12.65
CA PHE A 199 2.46 -9.01 12.93
C PHE A 199 2.92 -9.32 14.34
N THR A 200 2.07 -9.97 15.13
CA THR A 200 2.38 -10.44 16.47
C THR A 200 2.37 -11.97 16.51
N ARG A 201 3.21 -12.57 17.35
CA ARG A 201 3.19 -14.02 17.57
C ARG A 201 1.97 -14.42 18.39
N ASP A 202 1.51 -15.65 18.21
CA ASP A 202 0.44 -16.21 19.03
C ASP A 202 0.83 -16.20 20.51
N GLY A 203 -0.09 -15.71 21.35
CA GLY A 203 0.10 -15.64 22.81
C GLY A 203 0.76 -14.35 23.33
N VAL A 204 1.11 -13.42 22.44
CA VAL A 204 1.58 -12.07 22.82
C VAL A 204 0.40 -11.10 22.75
N GLU A 205 0.28 -10.20 23.73
CA GLU A 205 -0.71 -9.13 23.67
C GLU A 205 -0.47 -8.23 22.48
N LYS A 206 -1.55 -7.91 21.75
CA LYS A 206 -1.49 -7.06 20.58
C LYS A 206 -1.44 -5.59 20.99
N ASP A 207 -0.58 -4.83 20.36
CA ASP A 207 -0.50 -3.39 20.53
C ASP A 207 -1.77 -2.69 20.00
N LYS A 208 -2.05 -1.48 20.49
CA LYS A 208 -3.19 -0.66 20.02
C LYS A 208 -3.21 -0.53 18.49
N ARG A 209 -2.05 -0.32 17.87
CA ARG A 209 -1.92 -0.19 16.42
C ARG A 209 -2.30 -1.46 15.68
N ALA A 210 -1.91 -2.64 16.18
CA ALA A 210 -2.28 -3.92 15.60
C ALA A 210 -3.80 -4.14 15.64
N LEU A 211 -4.43 -3.78 16.76
CA LEU A 211 -5.89 -3.87 16.92
C LEU A 211 -6.63 -2.91 15.97
N GLU A 212 -6.17 -1.69 15.82
CA GLU A 212 -6.74 -0.72 14.87
C GLU A 212 -6.64 -1.20 13.41
N ILE A 213 -5.50 -1.76 13.03
CA ILE A 213 -5.30 -2.31 11.68
C ILE A 213 -6.26 -3.49 11.43
N GLU A 214 -6.38 -4.41 12.39
CA GLU A 214 -7.33 -5.54 12.30
C GLU A 214 -8.78 -5.06 12.21
N GLU A 215 -9.17 -4.06 13.00
CA GLU A 215 -10.53 -3.50 12.96
C GLU A 215 -10.81 -2.85 11.60
N MET A 216 -9.85 -2.09 11.05
CA MET A 216 -9.97 -1.52 9.71
C MET A 216 -10.11 -2.60 8.64
N GLN A 217 -9.31 -3.66 8.69
CA GLN A 217 -9.39 -4.78 7.74
C GLN A 217 -10.73 -5.51 7.84
N LEU A 218 -11.24 -5.77 9.04
CA LEU A 218 -12.55 -6.37 9.25
C LEU A 218 -13.68 -5.48 8.73
N LYS A 219 -13.59 -4.18 8.94
CA LYS A 219 -14.57 -3.21 8.43
C LYS A 219 -14.57 -3.18 6.91
N GLN A 220 -13.39 -3.21 6.29
CA GLN A 220 -13.26 -3.25 4.83
C GLN A 220 -13.84 -4.56 4.27
N ALA A 221 -13.51 -5.72 4.84
CA ALA A 221 -14.02 -7.02 4.41
C ALA A 221 -15.56 -7.09 4.54
N LYS A 222 -16.14 -6.55 5.62
CA LYS A 222 -17.60 -6.47 5.77
C LYS A 222 -18.24 -5.56 4.72
N LYS A 223 -17.60 -4.45 4.41
CA LYS A 223 -18.06 -3.54 3.36
C LYS A 223 -18.05 -4.22 1.99
N ASP A 224 -16.94 -4.87 1.64
CA ASP A 224 -16.79 -5.59 0.38
C ASP A 224 -17.85 -6.68 0.22
N LEU A 225 -18.09 -7.48 1.27
CA LEU A 225 -19.14 -8.50 1.29
C LEU A 225 -20.54 -7.88 1.09
N THR A 226 -20.80 -6.74 1.73
CA THR A 226 -22.09 -6.04 1.58
C THR A 226 -22.29 -5.54 0.15
N GLU A 227 -21.25 -4.99 -0.47
CA GLU A 227 -21.26 -4.53 -1.86
C GLU A 227 -21.46 -5.71 -2.82
N GLU A 228 -20.78 -6.84 -2.60
CA GLU A 228 -20.97 -8.06 -3.40
C GLU A 228 -22.42 -8.57 -3.32
N LEU A 229 -23.00 -8.63 -2.13
CA LEU A 229 -24.39 -9.02 -1.95
C LEU A 229 -25.36 -8.09 -2.68
N GLN A 230 -25.13 -6.77 -2.60
CA GLN A 230 -25.95 -5.78 -3.31
C GLN A 230 -25.90 -5.97 -4.84
N ILE A 231 -24.71 -6.25 -5.38
CA ILE A 231 -24.53 -6.51 -6.82
C ILE A 231 -25.29 -7.79 -7.24
N LEU A 232 -25.18 -8.87 -6.44
CA LEU A 232 -25.89 -10.14 -6.67
C LEU A 232 -27.40 -9.94 -6.62
N GLU A 233 -27.91 -9.26 -5.61
CA GLU A 233 -29.33 -8.94 -5.46
C GLU A 233 -29.84 -8.10 -6.63
N ALA A 234 -29.12 -7.02 -6.99
CA ALA A 234 -29.49 -6.17 -8.11
C ALA A 234 -29.53 -6.95 -9.45
N GLY A 235 -28.56 -7.82 -9.68
CA GLY A 235 -28.52 -8.71 -10.84
C GLY A 235 -29.69 -9.70 -10.88
N LEU A 236 -30.02 -10.30 -9.73
CA LEU A 236 -31.14 -11.21 -9.60
C LEU A 236 -32.48 -10.50 -9.87
N PHE A 237 -32.68 -9.31 -9.25
CA PHE A 237 -33.90 -8.52 -9.47
C PHE A 237 -34.06 -8.08 -10.92
N ALA A 238 -32.98 -7.66 -11.58
CA ALA A 238 -33.00 -7.28 -12.99
C ALA A 238 -33.47 -8.45 -13.89
N ARG A 239 -33.03 -9.68 -13.59
CA ARG A 239 -33.42 -10.90 -14.31
C ARG A 239 -34.87 -11.29 -14.06
N ILE A 240 -35.31 -11.29 -12.80
CA ILE A 240 -36.70 -11.52 -12.45
C ILE A 240 -37.58 -10.52 -13.16
N HIS A 241 -37.22 -9.25 -13.14
CA HIS A 241 -37.94 -8.19 -13.85
C HIS A 241 -38.04 -8.48 -15.35
N ALA A 242 -36.92 -8.85 -15.99
CA ALA A 242 -36.91 -9.16 -17.43
C ALA A 242 -37.82 -10.34 -17.79
N VAL A 243 -37.80 -11.42 -16.98
CA VAL A 243 -38.66 -12.59 -17.18
C VAL A 243 -40.13 -12.26 -16.99
N LEU A 244 -40.48 -11.46 -15.97
CA LEU A 244 -41.85 -11.07 -15.71
C LEU A 244 -42.41 -10.13 -16.79
N VAL A 245 -41.61 -9.19 -17.30
CA VAL A 245 -41.98 -8.33 -18.45
C VAL A 245 -42.14 -9.15 -19.71
N ALA A 246 -41.27 -10.11 -20.00
CA ALA A 246 -41.41 -11.05 -21.12
C ALA A 246 -42.68 -11.93 -21.01
N GLY A 247 -43.10 -12.22 -19.78
CA GLY A 247 -44.35 -12.95 -19.48
C GLY A 247 -45.62 -12.08 -19.55
N GLY A 248 -45.55 -10.82 -19.98
CA GLY A 248 -46.67 -9.92 -20.20
C GLY A 248 -47.13 -9.11 -18.97
N ILE A 249 -46.36 -9.04 -17.94
CA ILE A 249 -46.64 -8.19 -16.77
C ILE A 249 -46.14 -6.77 -17.05
N GLU A 250 -47.00 -5.78 -16.84
CA GLU A 250 -46.65 -4.37 -17.02
C GLU A 250 -45.51 -3.93 -16.05
N ALA A 251 -44.48 -3.32 -16.60
CA ALA A 251 -43.29 -2.86 -15.86
C ALA A 251 -43.63 -1.89 -14.70
N ASP A 252 -44.68 -1.07 -14.87
CA ASP A 252 -45.17 -0.15 -13.83
C ASP A 252 -45.73 -0.83 -12.57
N LYS A 253 -46.20 -2.07 -12.69
CA LYS A 253 -46.68 -2.85 -11.54
C LYS A 253 -45.51 -3.48 -10.78
N LEU A 254 -44.41 -3.78 -11.45
CA LEU A 254 -43.20 -4.37 -10.87
C LEU A 254 -42.36 -3.34 -10.12
N SER A 255 -42.36 -2.07 -10.57
CA SER A 255 -41.62 -0.98 -9.89
C SER A 255 -42.17 -0.66 -8.47
N LYS A 256 -43.39 -1.09 -8.17
CA LYS A 256 -44.07 -0.85 -6.89
C LYS A 256 -43.91 -2.00 -5.89
N LEU A 257 -43.26 -3.10 -6.28
CA LEU A 257 -42.96 -4.19 -5.37
C LEU A 257 -41.83 -3.80 -4.41
N PRO A 258 -42.02 -4.01 -3.09
CA PRO A 258 -40.94 -3.76 -2.15
C PRO A 258 -39.76 -4.70 -2.46
N ARG A 259 -38.54 -4.14 -2.50
CA ARG A 259 -37.31 -4.89 -2.76
C ARG A 259 -36.86 -5.79 -1.59
N ASP A 260 -37.55 -5.67 -0.45
CA ASP A 260 -37.17 -6.30 0.84
C ASP A 260 -38.00 -7.55 1.17
N ARG A 261 -38.58 -8.23 0.18
CA ARG A 261 -39.30 -9.50 0.41
C ARG A 261 -39.05 -10.48 -0.72
#